data_4af51b37776102f690ca0c7ffca13f5e
#
_entry.id   4af51b37776102f690ca0c7ffca13f5e
#
_cell.length_a   1.000
_cell.length_b   1.000
_cell.length_c   1.000
_cell.angle_alpha   90.00
_cell.angle_beta   90.00
_cell.angle_gamma   90.00
#
_symmetry.space_group_name_H-M   'P 1'
#
loop_
_entity.id
_entity.type
_entity.pdbx_description
1 polymer ?
#
loop_
_entity_poly.entity_id
_entity_poly.type
_entity_poly.pdbx_seq_one_letter_code
_entity_poly.pdbx_strand_id
1 'polypeptide(L)'
;MEINEVIREIKSKFRLFMNGVISQSLREKGLQYRLIFGIELPRIKEIAAQYEPNHELAQALWKEDIRECKILAAYLQPVESFYPEIADIWMEQIHNTELADYVCMALFRRLPYASQKAFQWMASENRMEVYMGFRLMTHLFALLGAEMNERSRDEFIDQATAAMRSDDLIVKQAALSALERYASCGEEQSAEVQHLLDAGA
;
A
#
# COMPACT_ATOMS: atom_id res chain seq x y z
N MET A 1 -16.90 25.15 2.05
CA MET A 1 -17.72 24.17 1.30
C MET A 1 -17.87 22.98 2.21
N GLU A 2 -19.07 22.45 2.38
CA GLU A 2 -19.27 21.28 3.23
C GLU A 2 -18.62 20.03 2.62
N ILE A 3 -18.05 19.15 3.43
CA ILE A 3 -17.35 17.94 2.98
C ILE A 3 -18.22 17.10 2.01
N ASN A 4 -19.52 17.00 2.29
CA ASN A 4 -20.45 16.27 1.43
C ASN A 4 -20.62 16.88 0.04
N GLU A 5 -20.51 18.19 -0.09
CA GLU A 5 -20.55 18.90 -1.39
C GLU A 5 -19.29 18.61 -2.18
N VAL A 6 -18.10 18.64 -1.51
CA VAL A 6 -16.82 18.27 -2.14
C VAL A 6 -16.86 16.83 -2.66
N ILE A 7 -17.36 15.89 -1.87
CA ILE A 7 -17.47 14.48 -2.28
C ILE A 7 -18.40 14.34 -3.50
N ARG A 8 -19.51 15.08 -3.56
CA ARG A 8 -20.42 15.08 -4.74
C ARG A 8 -19.71 15.61 -5.98
N GLU A 9 -18.93 16.69 -5.83
CA GLU A 9 -18.13 17.26 -6.91
C GLU A 9 -17.10 16.25 -7.42
N ILE A 10 -16.34 15.61 -6.51
CA ILE A 10 -15.36 14.56 -6.82
C ILE A 10 -16.02 13.41 -7.60
N LYS A 11 -17.16 12.91 -7.10
CA LYS A 11 -17.91 11.84 -7.79
C LYS A 11 -18.42 12.27 -9.16
N SER A 12 -18.73 13.55 -9.35
CA SER A 12 -19.11 14.09 -10.66
C SER A 12 -17.93 14.10 -11.63
N LYS A 13 -16.73 14.47 -11.15
CA LYS A 13 -15.48 14.34 -11.94
C LYS A 13 -15.19 12.88 -12.29
N PHE A 14 -15.40 11.95 -11.37
CA PHE A 14 -15.24 10.51 -11.66
C PHE A 14 -16.17 10.04 -12.79
N ARG A 15 -17.42 10.50 -12.81
CA ARG A 15 -18.35 10.15 -13.91
C ARG A 15 -17.87 10.64 -15.28
N LEU A 16 -17.18 11.77 -15.36
CA LEU A 16 -16.64 12.30 -16.61
C LEU A 16 -15.51 11.44 -17.19
N PHE A 17 -14.79 10.72 -16.33
CA PHE A 17 -13.62 9.91 -16.69
C PHE A 17 -13.87 8.40 -16.55
N MET A 18 -15.12 7.99 -16.34
CA MET A 18 -15.47 6.59 -16.17
C MET A 18 -15.13 5.75 -17.39
N ASN A 19 -14.60 4.55 -17.15
CA ASN A 19 -14.28 3.56 -18.16
C ASN A 19 -14.90 2.20 -17.80
N GLY A 20 -15.96 1.85 -18.51
CA GLY A 20 -16.71 0.61 -18.26
C GLY A 20 -15.87 -0.65 -18.52
N VAL A 21 -14.97 -0.63 -19.52
CA VAL A 21 -14.11 -1.77 -19.85
C VAL A 21 -13.13 -2.05 -18.71
N ILE A 22 -12.48 -0.99 -18.19
CA ILE A 22 -11.57 -1.12 -17.04
C ILE A 22 -12.35 -1.55 -15.80
N SER A 23 -13.52 -0.94 -15.53
CA SER A 23 -14.37 -1.32 -14.40
C SER A 23 -14.74 -2.80 -14.43
N GLN A 24 -15.14 -3.32 -15.59
CA GLN A 24 -15.48 -4.72 -15.78
C GLN A 24 -14.25 -5.61 -15.56
N SER A 25 -13.11 -5.29 -16.17
CA SER A 25 -11.85 -6.05 -15.99
C SER A 25 -11.42 -6.12 -14.51
N LEU A 26 -11.57 -5.02 -13.75
CA LEU A 26 -11.26 -5.01 -12.33
C LEU A 26 -12.19 -5.92 -11.52
N ARG A 27 -13.49 -5.96 -11.85
CA ARG A 27 -14.45 -6.88 -11.23
C ARG A 27 -14.14 -8.34 -11.56
N GLU A 28 -13.77 -8.65 -12.79
CA GLU A 28 -13.36 -9.99 -13.23
C GLU A 28 -12.09 -10.46 -12.51
N LYS A 29 -11.20 -9.55 -12.13
CA LYS A 29 -10.04 -9.81 -11.26
C LYS A 29 -10.38 -9.95 -9.77
N GLY A 30 -11.66 -9.86 -9.40
CA GLY A 30 -12.13 -10.10 -8.05
C GLY A 30 -12.24 -8.86 -7.16
N LEU A 31 -12.09 -7.64 -7.69
CA LEU A 31 -12.30 -6.44 -6.89
C LEU A 31 -13.79 -6.25 -6.54
N GLN A 32 -14.07 -6.18 -5.25
CA GLN A 32 -15.43 -6.08 -4.73
C GLN A 32 -15.64 -4.71 -4.09
N TYR A 33 -16.20 -3.78 -4.86
CA TYR A 33 -16.69 -2.48 -4.39
C TYR A 33 -18.11 -2.29 -4.90
N ARG A 34 -18.92 -1.55 -4.15
CA ARG A 34 -20.26 -1.15 -4.62
C ARG A 34 -20.18 -0.45 -5.96
N LEU A 35 -19.15 0.40 -6.15
CA LEU A 35 -18.92 1.12 -7.40
C LEU A 35 -17.42 1.15 -7.75
N ILE A 36 -17.13 0.89 -9.02
CA ILE A 36 -15.83 1.07 -9.65
C ILE A 36 -16.07 1.93 -10.90
N PHE A 37 -15.49 3.12 -10.96
CA PHE A 37 -15.56 3.97 -12.16
C PHE A 37 -14.60 3.51 -13.25
N GLY A 38 -13.55 2.76 -12.91
CA GLY A 38 -12.52 2.29 -13.84
C GLY A 38 -11.55 3.38 -14.25
N ILE A 39 -11.27 4.34 -13.37
CA ILE A 39 -10.36 5.44 -13.64
C ILE A 39 -8.92 4.99 -13.37
N GLU A 40 -8.03 5.28 -14.31
CA GLU A 40 -6.62 4.98 -14.17
C GLU A 40 -5.93 5.92 -13.17
N LEU A 41 -4.87 5.41 -12.52
CA LEU A 41 -4.15 6.11 -11.46
C LEU A 41 -3.67 7.53 -11.86
N PRO A 42 -3.11 7.78 -13.05
CA PRO A 42 -2.69 9.13 -13.44
C PRO A 42 -3.82 10.14 -13.33
N ARG A 43 -5.03 9.77 -13.76
CA ARG A 43 -6.21 10.64 -13.69
C ARG A 43 -6.68 10.87 -12.25
N ILE A 44 -6.59 9.85 -11.38
CA ILE A 44 -6.90 10.00 -9.94
C ILE A 44 -5.93 11.00 -9.31
N LYS A 45 -4.64 10.95 -9.66
CA LYS A 45 -3.63 11.91 -9.21
C LYS A 45 -3.90 13.34 -9.69
N GLU A 46 -4.31 13.50 -10.94
CA GLU A 46 -4.69 14.82 -11.48
C GLU A 46 -5.92 15.40 -10.75
N ILE A 47 -6.86 14.55 -10.37
CA ILE A 47 -8.01 14.98 -9.55
C ILE A 47 -7.54 15.33 -8.14
N ALA A 48 -6.67 14.51 -7.51
CA ALA A 48 -6.12 14.79 -6.19
C ALA A 48 -5.41 16.16 -6.14
N ALA A 49 -4.65 16.49 -7.19
CA ALA A 49 -3.91 17.75 -7.27
C ALA A 49 -4.80 19.01 -7.32
N GLN A 50 -6.12 18.87 -7.48
CA GLN A 50 -7.07 19.97 -7.47
C GLN A 50 -7.60 20.30 -6.07
N TYR A 51 -7.23 19.51 -5.07
CA TYR A 51 -7.69 19.67 -3.69
C TYR A 51 -6.51 19.76 -2.74
N GLU A 52 -6.63 20.62 -1.75
CA GLU A 52 -5.67 20.67 -0.65
C GLU A 52 -5.82 19.42 0.23
N PRO A 53 -4.72 18.85 0.74
CA PRO A 53 -4.79 17.74 1.69
C PRO A 53 -5.68 18.10 2.89
N ASN A 54 -6.62 17.23 3.22
CA ASN A 54 -7.59 17.47 4.27
C ASN A 54 -7.99 16.16 4.94
N HIS A 55 -7.78 16.08 6.26
CA HIS A 55 -8.06 14.87 7.03
C HIS A 55 -9.55 14.48 7.02
N GLU A 56 -10.45 15.43 7.23
CA GLU A 56 -11.89 15.14 7.27
C GLU A 56 -12.40 14.65 5.92
N LEU A 57 -11.94 15.27 4.84
CA LEU A 57 -12.27 14.85 3.48
C LEU A 57 -11.72 13.46 3.18
N ALA A 58 -10.46 13.19 3.55
CA ALA A 58 -9.85 11.89 3.34
C ALA A 58 -10.59 10.78 4.11
N GLN A 59 -10.94 11.01 5.39
CA GLN A 59 -11.72 10.06 6.18
C GLN A 59 -13.12 9.84 5.61
N ALA A 60 -13.77 10.87 5.10
CA ALA A 60 -15.09 10.76 4.48
C ALA A 60 -15.03 9.99 3.15
N LEU A 61 -14.02 10.25 2.32
CA LEU A 61 -13.77 9.47 1.09
C LEU A 61 -13.42 8.01 1.39
N TRP A 62 -12.65 7.73 2.44
CA TRP A 62 -12.29 6.37 2.85
C TRP A 62 -13.49 5.52 3.24
N LYS A 63 -14.51 6.12 3.82
CA LYS A 63 -15.77 5.46 4.19
C LYS A 63 -16.64 5.06 2.99
N GLU A 64 -16.41 5.67 1.82
CA GLU A 64 -17.16 5.32 0.62
C GLU A 64 -16.74 3.93 0.10
N ASP A 65 -17.71 3.09 -0.21
CA ASP A 65 -17.46 1.81 -0.88
C ASP A 65 -17.31 2.00 -2.39
N ILE A 66 -16.34 2.85 -2.74
CA ILE A 66 -15.99 3.24 -4.11
C ILE A 66 -14.47 3.17 -4.24
N ARG A 67 -13.97 2.37 -5.20
CA ARG A 67 -12.53 2.15 -5.41
C ARG A 67 -11.76 3.47 -5.51
N GLU A 68 -12.19 4.36 -6.38
CA GLU A 68 -11.51 5.63 -6.65
C GLU A 68 -11.54 6.59 -5.45
N CYS A 69 -12.59 6.54 -4.63
CA CYS A 69 -12.66 7.32 -3.39
C CYS A 69 -11.60 6.87 -2.38
N LYS A 70 -11.42 5.55 -2.21
CA LYS A 70 -10.40 5.02 -1.29
C LYS A 70 -8.98 5.36 -1.76
N ILE A 71 -8.72 5.24 -3.06
CA ILE A 71 -7.41 5.63 -3.63
C ILE A 71 -7.17 7.13 -3.44
N LEU A 72 -8.17 7.97 -3.75
CA LEU A 72 -8.07 9.42 -3.60
C LEU A 72 -7.88 9.84 -2.14
N ALA A 73 -8.53 9.14 -1.19
CA ALA A 73 -8.36 9.38 0.24
C ALA A 73 -6.89 9.28 0.66
N ALA A 74 -6.15 8.27 0.16
CA ALA A 74 -4.73 8.11 0.46
C ALA A 74 -3.86 9.26 -0.07
N TYR A 75 -4.24 9.89 -1.17
CA TYR A 75 -3.54 11.07 -1.70
C TYR A 75 -3.87 12.36 -0.96
N LEU A 76 -5.09 12.47 -0.42
CA LEU A 76 -5.56 13.69 0.26
C LEU A 76 -5.34 13.67 1.77
N GLN A 77 -4.93 12.53 2.34
CA GLN A 77 -4.67 12.41 3.77
C GLN A 77 -3.36 13.11 4.15
N PRO A 78 -3.40 14.15 5.01
CA PRO A 78 -2.19 14.73 5.58
C PRO A 78 -1.48 13.74 6.51
N VAL A 79 -0.16 13.65 6.38
CA VAL A 79 0.68 12.74 7.18
C VAL A 79 0.63 13.10 8.67
N GLU A 80 0.61 14.38 8.98
CA GLU A 80 0.68 14.93 10.34
C GLU A 80 -0.53 14.57 11.19
N SER A 81 -1.68 14.33 10.56
CA SER A 81 -2.94 13.96 11.23
C SER A 81 -3.31 12.49 11.09
N PHE A 82 -2.39 11.67 10.56
CA PHE A 82 -2.62 10.24 10.38
C PHE A 82 -1.84 9.44 11.44
N TYR A 83 -2.50 9.15 12.56
CA TYR A 83 -1.91 8.46 13.69
C TYR A 83 -1.83 6.94 13.47
N PRO A 84 -0.94 6.21 14.19
CA PRO A 84 -0.77 4.76 14.05
C PRO A 84 -2.07 3.96 14.16
N GLU A 85 -2.99 4.37 15.03
CA GLU A 85 -4.28 3.71 15.24
C GLU A 85 -5.21 3.85 14.01
N ILE A 86 -5.12 4.98 13.29
CA ILE A 86 -5.88 5.19 12.06
C ILE A 86 -5.31 4.30 10.95
N ALA A 87 -3.98 4.11 10.92
CA ALA A 87 -3.34 3.20 9.97
C ALA A 87 -3.84 1.76 10.17
N ASP A 88 -3.98 1.29 11.41
CA ASP A 88 -4.52 -0.03 11.72
C ASP A 88 -5.98 -0.15 11.28
N ILE A 89 -6.82 0.85 11.57
CA ILE A 89 -8.23 0.89 11.12
C ILE A 89 -8.33 0.85 9.58
N TRP A 90 -7.47 1.57 8.87
CA TRP A 90 -7.46 1.52 7.42
C TRP A 90 -6.98 0.18 6.90
N MET A 91 -5.95 -0.40 7.55
CA MET A 91 -5.41 -1.72 7.20
C MET A 91 -6.49 -2.80 7.29
N GLU A 92 -7.30 -2.83 8.35
CA GLU A 92 -8.41 -3.78 8.53
C GLU A 92 -9.44 -3.72 7.39
N GLN A 93 -9.55 -2.57 6.70
CA GLN A 93 -10.49 -2.35 5.60
C GLN A 93 -9.88 -2.57 4.21
N ILE A 94 -8.60 -2.93 4.13
CA ILE A 94 -7.91 -3.24 2.88
C ILE A 94 -8.00 -4.74 2.62
N HIS A 95 -8.81 -5.14 1.63
CA HIS A 95 -9.09 -6.55 1.33
C HIS A 95 -8.53 -7.02 -0.01
N ASN A 96 -7.81 -6.16 -0.74
CA ASN A 96 -7.19 -6.50 -2.02
C ASN A 96 -5.83 -5.83 -2.19
N THR A 97 -4.98 -6.47 -2.99
CA THR A 97 -3.59 -6.05 -3.20
C THR A 97 -3.48 -4.73 -3.97
N GLU A 98 -4.43 -4.42 -4.85
CA GLU A 98 -4.42 -3.16 -5.60
C GLU A 98 -4.53 -1.95 -4.66
N LEU A 99 -5.51 -1.96 -3.75
CA LEU A 99 -5.68 -0.88 -2.78
C LEU A 99 -4.50 -0.81 -1.81
N ALA A 100 -3.99 -1.99 -1.38
CA ALA A 100 -2.80 -2.08 -0.55
C ALA A 100 -1.61 -1.36 -1.19
N ASP A 101 -1.32 -1.65 -2.45
CA ASP A 101 -0.21 -1.02 -3.19
C ASP A 101 -0.39 0.49 -3.33
N TYR A 102 -1.61 0.95 -3.64
CA TYR A 102 -1.86 2.39 -3.77
C TYR A 102 -1.74 3.13 -2.45
N VAL A 103 -2.23 2.56 -1.35
CA VAL A 103 -2.14 3.18 -0.02
C VAL A 103 -0.69 3.18 0.48
N CYS A 104 0.07 2.10 0.29
CA CYS A 104 1.50 2.07 0.58
C CYS A 104 2.24 3.19 -0.18
N MET A 105 2.00 3.28 -1.49
CA MET A 105 2.68 4.24 -2.36
C MET A 105 2.28 5.70 -2.06
N ALA A 106 0.99 5.97 -1.83
CA ALA A 106 0.47 7.33 -1.69
C ALA A 106 0.68 7.90 -0.28
N LEU A 107 0.49 7.08 0.75
CA LEU A 107 0.42 7.52 2.14
C LEU A 107 1.43 6.83 3.04
N PHE A 108 1.35 5.51 3.21
CA PHE A 108 2.02 4.80 4.32
C PHE A 108 3.54 4.94 4.28
N ARG A 109 4.18 4.91 3.12
CA ARG A 109 5.64 5.11 2.99
C ARG A 109 6.15 6.47 3.46
N ARG A 110 5.25 7.45 3.65
CA ARG A 110 5.57 8.82 4.08
C ARG A 110 5.39 9.03 5.57
N LEU A 111 4.83 8.03 6.28
CA LEU A 111 4.53 8.13 7.70
C LEU A 111 5.82 8.06 8.53
N PRO A 112 5.96 8.85 9.59
CA PRO A 112 7.15 8.82 10.43
C PRO A 112 7.37 7.48 11.15
N TYR A 113 6.31 6.69 11.30
CA TYR A 113 6.29 5.36 11.90
C TYR A 113 6.17 4.23 10.87
N ALA A 114 6.40 4.51 9.58
CA ALA A 114 6.23 3.54 8.48
C ALA A 114 7.03 2.25 8.69
N SER A 115 8.30 2.37 9.10
CA SER A 115 9.16 1.20 9.38
C SER A 115 8.60 0.34 10.51
N GLN A 116 8.16 0.96 11.60
CA GLN A 116 7.54 0.24 12.72
C GLN A 116 6.30 -0.54 12.27
N LYS A 117 5.42 0.08 11.46
CA LYS A 117 4.23 -0.60 10.92
C LYS A 117 4.59 -1.71 9.95
N ALA A 118 5.62 -1.52 9.11
CA ALA A 118 6.07 -2.56 8.21
C ALA A 118 6.48 -3.84 8.97
N PHE A 119 7.31 -3.72 10.01
CA PHE A 119 7.70 -4.85 10.86
C PHE A 119 6.51 -5.45 11.61
N GLN A 120 5.64 -4.63 12.20
CA GLN A 120 4.43 -5.09 12.87
C GLN A 120 3.56 -5.95 11.93
N TRP A 121 3.33 -5.49 10.71
CA TRP A 121 2.48 -6.19 9.76
C TRP A 121 3.16 -7.42 9.13
N MET A 122 4.46 -7.39 8.89
CA MET A 122 5.18 -8.59 8.44
C MET A 122 5.12 -9.74 9.44
N ALA A 123 5.07 -9.44 10.74
CA ALA A 123 4.98 -10.42 11.82
C ALA A 123 3.53 -10.88 12.14
N SER A 124 2.52 -10.40 11.38
CA SER A 124 1.12 -10.75 11.60
C SER A 124 0.77 -12.14 11.07
N GLU A 125 -0.31 -12.72 11.60
CA GLU A 125 -0.96 -13.91 11.01
C GLU A 125 -1.96 -13.55 9.90
N ASN A 126 -2.32 -12.26 9.77
CA ASN A 126 -3.24 -11.80 8.73
C ASN A 126 -2.51 -11.67 7.39
N ARG A 127 -2.96 -12.42 6.39
CA ARG A 127 -2.41 -12.44 5.03
C ARG A 127 -2.22 -11.03 4.43
N MET A 128 -3.22 -10.15 4.57
CA MET A 128 -3.16 -8.82 3.97
C MET A 128 -2.22 -7.90 4.72
N GLU A 129 -2.08 -8.06 6.03
CA GLU A 129 -1.09 -7.33 6.81
C GLU A 129 0.32 -7.75 6.42
N VAL A 130 0.59 -9.05 6.33
CA VAL A 130 1.90 -9.57 5.88
C VAL A 130 2.25 -9.05 4.49
N TYR A 131 1.31 -9.13 3.54
CA TYR A 131 1.48 -8.54 2.21
C TYR A 131 1.83 -7.06 2.28
N MET A 132 1.04 -6.28 3.05
CA MET A 132 1.23 -4.83 3.21
C MET A 132 2.58 -4.50 3.85
N GLY A 133 3.01 -5.27 4.85
CA GLY A 133 4.30 -5.12 5.52
C GLY A 133 5.46 -5.21 4.52
N PHE A 134 5.50 -6.25 3.69
CA PHE A 134 6.53 -6.40 2.66
C PHE A 134 6.43 -5.34 1.55
N ARG A 135 5.22 -4.97 1.12
CA ARG A 135 5.04 -3.88 0.15
C ARG A 135 5.54 -2.55 0.70
N LEU A 136 5.28 -2.28 1.96
CA LEU A 136 5.76 -1.06 2.62
C LEU A 136 7.28 -1.08 2.74
N MET A 137 7.91 -2.19 3.14
CA MET A 137 9.37 -2.34 3.15
C MET A 137 9.98 -2.12 1.77
N THR A 138 9.37 -2.67 0.70
CA THR A 138 9.81 -2.42 -0.67
C THR A 138 9.87 -0.92 -0.99
N HIS A 139 8.87 -0.15 -0.57
CA HIS A 139 8.87 1.30 -0.77
C HIS A 139 9.89 2.03 0.12
N LEU A 140 10.08 1.57 1.36
CA LEU A 140 11.06 2.17 2.27
C LEU A 140 12.49 1.95 1.78
N PHE A 141 12.84 0.76 1.31
CA PHE A 141 14.14 0.51 0.68
C PHE A 141 14.38 1.37 -0.56
N ALA A 142 13.34 1.61 -1.36
CA ALA A 142 13.44 2.48 -2.53
C ALA A 142 13.67 3.97 -2.18
N LEU A 143 13.20 4.42 -1.01
CA LEU A 143 13.28 5.82 -0.59
C LEU A 143 14.50 6.12 0.29
N LEU A 144 14.81 5.20 1.20
CA LEU A 144 15.76 5.40 2.30
C LEU A 144 17.01 4.53 2.16
N GLY A 145 17.02 3.58 1.21
CA GLY A 145 18.05 2.54 1.16
C GLY A 145 17.84 1.47 2.23
N ALA A 146 18.87 0.65 2.42
CA ALA A 146 18.84 -0.48 3.37
C ALA A 146 19.52 -0.15 4.71
N GLU A 147 19.67 1.13 5.05
CA GLU A 147 20.25 1.53 6.33
C GLU A 147 19.31 1.17 7.50
N MET A 148 19.68 0.14 8.25
CA MET A 148 19.01 -0.29 9.46
C MET A 148 20.04 -0.93 10.40
N ASN A 149 19.71 -0.98 11.70
CA ASN A 149 20.56 -1.69 12.66
C ASN A 149 20.53 -3.20 12.41
N GLU A 150 21.52 -3.92 12.91
CA GLU A 150 21.69 -5.36 12.73
C GLU A 150 20.43 -6.14 13.13
N ARG A 151 19.84 -5.82 14.29
CA ARG A 151 18.62 -6.49 14.76
C ARG A 151 17.45 -6.35 13.78
N SER A 152 17.22 -5.15 13.24
CA SER A 152 16.14 -4.92 12.27
C SER A 152 16.41 -5.61 10.94
N ARG A 153 17.69 -5.69 10.52
CA ARG A 153 18.10 -6.43 9.35
C ARG A 153 17.82 -7.92 9.53
N ASP A 154 18.26 -8.50 10.63
CA ASP A 154 18.07 -9.92 10.91
C ASP A 154 16.58 -10.26 10.99
N GLU A 155 15.78 -9.42 11.67
CA GLU A 155 14.32 -9.57 11.72
C GLU A 155 13.67 -9.51 10.32
N PHE A 156 14.08 -8.58 9.46
CA PHE A 156 13.58 -8.52 8.08
C PHE A 156 13.92 -9.78 7.30
N ILE A 157 15.16 -10.27 7.37
CA ILE A 157 15.63 -11.48 6.68
C ILE A 157 14.87 -12.71 7.19
N ASP A 158 14.67 -12.84 8.49
CA ASP A 158 13.93 -13.95 9.10
C ASP A 158 12.46 -13.97 8.64
N GLN A 159 11.78 -12.81 8.69
CA GLN A 159 10.40 -12.68 8.24
C GLN A 159 10.27 -12.96 6.72
N ALA A 160 11.18 -12.46 5.92
CA ALA A 160 11.17 -12.69 4.47
C ALA A 160 11.43 -14.18 4.16
N THR A 161 12.34 -14.84 4.85
CA THR A 161 12.62 -16.27 4.70
C THR A 161 11.40 -17.10 5.09
N ALA A 162 10.72 -16.76 6.17
CA ALA A 162 9.49 -17.44 6.59
C ALA A 162 8.37 -17.26 5.55
N ALA A 163 8.21 -16.04 5.02
CA ALA A 163 7.19 -15.73 4.01
C ALA A 163 7.46 -16.43 2.67
N MET A 164 8.73 -16.63 2.29
CA MET A 164 9.08 -17.39 1.08
C MET A 164 8.74 -18.88 1.18
N ARG A 165 8.61 -19.43 2.38
CA ARG A 165 8.16 -20.81 2.62
C ARG A 165 6.64 -20.94 2.70
N SER A 166 5.90 -19.83 2.68
CA SER A 166 4.44 -19.83 2.71
C SER A 166 3.86 -20.46 1.45
N ASP A 167 2.72 -21.14 1.60
CA ASP A 167 1.91 -21.63 0.47
C ASP A 167 1.14 -20.49 -0.21
N ASP A 168 1.04 -19.31 0.42
CA ASP A 168 0.39 -18.15 -0.15
C ASP A 168 1.29 -17.43 -1.16
N LEU A 169 0.95 -17.57 -2.44
CA LEU A 169 1.74 -17.00 -3.53
C LEU A 169 1.83 -15.48 -3.49
N ILE A 170 0.81 -14.78 -2.96
CA ILE A 170 0.80 -13.31 -2.90
C ILE A 170 1.78 -12.83 -1.83
N VAL A 171 1.79 -13.48 -0.66
CA VAL A 171 2.75 -13.22 0.42
C VAL A 171 4.17 -13.53 -0.05
N LYS A 172 4.37 -14.70 -0.67
CA LYS A 172 5.67 -15.11 -1.22
C LYS A 172 6.21 -14.09 -2.23
N GLN A 173 5.40 -13.63 -3.17
CA GLN A 173 5.80 -12.65 -4.16
C GLN A 173 6.12 -11.28 -3.54
N ALA A 174 5.36 -10.86 -2.52
CA ALA A 174 5.63 -9.61 -1.81
C ALA A 174 6.97 -9.67 -1.06
N ALA A 175 7.26 -10.77 -0.37
CA ALA A 175 8.53 -10.99 0.30
C ALA A 175 9.70 -11.02 -0.68
N LEU A 176 9.58 -11.73 -1.81
CA LEU A 176 10.59 -11.76 -2.85
C LEU A 176 10.86 -10.36 -3.42
N SER A 177 9.80 -9.59 -3.71
CA SER A 177 9.95 -8.20 -4.19
C SER A 177 10.64 -7.29 -3.18
N ALA A 178 10.43 -7.51 -1.87
CA ALA A 178 11.12 -6.76 -0.82
C ALA A 178 12.60 -7.16 -0.74
N LEU A 179 12.93 -8.46 -0.85
CA LEU A 179 14.30 -8.96 -0.90
C LEU A 179 15.06 -8.46 -2.14
N GLU A 180 14.45 -8.50 -3.32
CA GLU A 180 15.02 -7.95 -4.55
C GLU A 180 15.31 -6.45 -4.41
N ARG A 181 14.41 -5.69 -3.80
CA ARG A 181 14.61 -4.27 -3.55
C ARG A 181 15.73 -4.05 -2.52
N TYR A 182 15.78 -4.84 -1.46
CA TYR A 182 16.85 -4.80 -0.47
C TYR A 182 18.21 -5.09 -1.12
N ALA A 183 18.32 -6.17 -1.90
CA ALA A 183 19.52 -6.52 -2.66
C ALA A 183 20.01 -5.39 -3.58
N SER A 184 19.08 -4.63 -4.16
CA SER A 184 19.41 -3.50 -5.03
C SER A 184 19.98 -2.28 -4.30
N CYS A 185 20.01 -2.27 -2.98
CA CYS A 185 20.55 -1.16 -2.19
C CYS A 185 22.06 -1.17 -2.05
N GLY A 186 22.73 -2.32 -2.26
CA GLY A 186 24.20 -2.42 -2.18
C GLY A 186 24.73 -3.82 -2.43
N GLU A 187 26.06 -3.93 -2.55
CA GLU A 187 26.75 -5.22 -2.79
C GLU A 187 26.63 -6.19 -1.60
N GLU A 188 26.72 -5.68 -0.38
CA GLU A 188 26.54 -6.47 0.85
C GLU A 188 25.14 -7.09 0.90
N GLN A 189 24.10 -6.28 0.69
CA GLN A 189 22.72 -6.72 0.67
C GLN A 189 22.45 -7.71 -0.47
N SER A 190 23.05 -7.49 -1.62
CA SER A 190 22.96 -8.42 -2.75
C SER A 190 23.57 -9.79 -2.43
N ALA A 191 24.77 -9.81 -1.82
CA ALA A 191 25.44 -11.04 -1.42
C ALA A 191 24.64 -11.80 -0.34
N GLU A 192 24.08 -11.08 0.64
CA GLU A 192 23.24 -11.66 1.70
C GLU A 192 21.99 -12.34 1.13
N VAL A 193 21.26 -11.68 0.22
CA VAL A 193 20.07 -12.26 -0.43
C VAL A 193 20.45 -13.46 -1.31
N GLN A 194 21.57 -13.39 -2.05
CA GLN A 194 22.02 -14.51 -2.86
C GLN A 194 22.32 -15.74 -1.99
N HIS A 195 23.02 -15.56 -0.88
CA HIS A 195 23.31 -16.64 0.07
C HIS A 195 22.02 -17.26 0.65
N LEU A 196 21.02 -16.42 0.95
CA LEU A 196 19.72 -16.87 1.45
C LEU A 196 18.95 -17.72 0.41
N LEU A 197 18.97 -17.30 -0.85
CA LEU A 197 18.31 -18.03 -1.94
C LEU A 197 18.99 -19.37 -2.22
N ASP A 198 20.32 -19.41 -2.19
CA ASP A 198 21.11 -20.63 -2.39
C ASP A 198 20.90 -21.64 -1.25
N ALA A 199 20.72 -21.17 -0.01
CA ALA A 199 20.46 -22.02 1.16
C ALA A 199 19.00 -22.52 1.23
N GLY A 200 18.08 -21.88 0.54
CA GLY A 200 16.65 -22.23 0.51
C GLY A 200 16.23 -23.10 -0.68
N ALA A 201 17.13 -23.34 -1.64
CA ALA A 201 16.95 -24.23 -2.78
C ALA A 201 17.35 -25.66 -2.39
#